data_e3fecec52a928c2d921253cf03ecd543
#
_entry.id   e3fecec52a928c2d921253cf03ecd543
#
_cell.length_a   1.000
_cell.length_b   1.000
_cell.length_c   1.000
_cell.angle_alpha   90.00
_cell.angle_beta   90.00
_cell.angle_gamma   90.00
#
_symmetry.space_group_name_H-M   'P 1'
#
loop_
_entity.id
_entity.type
_entity.pdbx_description
1 polymer ?
#
loop_
_entity_poly.entity_id
_entity_poly.type
_entity_poly.pdbx_seq_one_letter_code
_entity_poly.pdbx_strand_id
1 'polypeptide(L)'
;MVLVVSKRGILPVVDIFDEIDEDVRKERLNAVAKKYGPFFGGVIALIIGSVAAVTFWEQHKEAKSADAGTSFLSAVRDETVNPGSGASSFAQVAEEGPAGYGVLARIKQAESLAASGDRAGAIQALDLAKSVDAPERYTALASILSLSLRSYDEKPEELLPLVDTLTVSDHPWRLFAIELAAALELKLGRINDARKRLNIISSDASAPVSMRARAEMMLSGLPES
;
A
#
# COMPACT_ATOMS: atom_id res chain seq x y z
N MET A 1 -35.25 98.33 -13.81
CA MET A 1 -34.24 98.25 -12.77
C MET A 1 -34.03 96.76 -12.46
N VAL A 2 -33.06 96.20 -13.17
CA VAL A 2 -32.81 94.74 -13.09
C VAL A 2 -31.44 94.54 -12.39
N LEU A 3 -31.44 93.87 -11.26
CA LEU A 3 -30.27 93.48 -10.47
C LEU A 3 -29.64 92.24 -11.05
N VAL A 4 -28.42 92.40 -11.64
CA VAL A 4 -27.60 91.25 -12.03
C VAL A 4 -26.79 90.78 -10.83
N VAL A 5 -27.10 89.56 -10.33
CA VAL A 5 -26.35 88.90 -9.29
C VAL A 5 -25.22 88.12 -9.99
N SER A 6 -24.00 88.56 -9.79
CA SER A 6 -22.79 87.90 -10.24
C SER A 6 -22.49 86.68 -9.36
N LYS A 7 -22.57 85.46 -9.90
CA LYS A 7 -22.15 84.21 -9.28
C LYS A 7 -20.64 84.04 -9.39
N ARG A 8 -19.87 84.37 -8.33
CA ARG A 8 -18.46 83.98 -8.25
C ARG A 8 -18.38 82.47 -8.04
N GLY A 9 -17.83 81.80 -8.99
CA GLY A 9 -17.47 80.41 -8.90
C GLY A 9 -16.32 80.21 -7.89
N ILE A 10 -16.58 79.49 -6.87
CA ILE A 10 -15.55 78.95 -5.94
C ILE A 10 -14.98 77.72 -6.63
N LEU A 11 -13.73 77.83 -7.09
CA LEU A 11 -12.98 76.67 -7.60
C LEU A 11 -12.62 75.78 -6.39
N PRO A 12 -12.83 74.49 -6.44
CA PRO A 12 -12.48 73.62 -5.36
C PRO A 12 -10.95 73.41 -5.33
N VAL A 13 -10.33 73.96 -4.27
CA VAL A 13 -8.86 73.81 -4.00
C VAL A 13 -8.57 72.42 -3.49
N VAL A 14 -9.54 71.55 -3.40
CA VAL A 14 -9.42 70.16 -2.81
C VAL A 14 -8.75 69.17 -3.76
N ASP A 15 -8.73 69.39 -5.06
CA ASP A 15 -8.36 68.41 -6.06
C ASP A 15 -6.81 68.20 -6.22
N ILE A 16 -6.00 69.23 -5.89
CA ILE A 16 -4.56 69.17 -6.10
C ILE A 16 -3.81 68.35 -5.02
N PHE A 17 -4.34 68.31 -3.81
CA PHE A 17 -3.71 67.52 -2.74
C PHE A 17 -4.03 66.03 -2.84
N ASP A 18 -5.23 65.69 -3.30
CA ASP A 18 -5.62 64.30 -3.55
C ASP A 18 -4.84 63.69 -4.76
N GLU A 19 -4.59 64.47 -5.81
CA GLU A 19 -3.81 64.05 -6.98
C GLU A 19 -2.35 63.79 -6.67
N ILE A 20 -1.74 64.63 -5.78
CA ILE A 20 -0.37 64.47 -5.35
C ILE A 20 -0.18 63.26 -4.41
N ASP A 21 -1.16 62.99 -3.54
CA ASP A 21 -1.12 61.82 -2.65
C ASP A 21 -1.32 60.52 -3.45
N GLU A 22 -2.11 60.56 -4.48
CA GLU A 22 -2.34 59.38 -5.34
C GLU A 22 -1.09 59.06 -6.20
N ASP A 23 -0.37 60.05 -6.70
CA ASP A 23 0.82 59.87 -7.50
C ASP A 23 2.02 59.40 -6.63
N VAL A 24 2.17 59.93 -5.44
CA VAL A 24 3.21 59.46 -4.46
C VAL A 24 2.90 58.01 -4.02
N ARG A 25 1.64 57.67 -3.89
CA ARG A 25 1.21 56.30 -3.57
C ARG A 25 1.47 55.32 -4.69
N LYS A 26 1.21 55.73 -5.94
CA LYS A 26 1.50 54.97 -7.18
C LYS A 26 3.02 54.77 -7.37
N GLU A 27 3.83 55.81 -7.12
CA GLU A 27 5.32 55.71 -7.20
C GLU A 27 5.87 54.77 -6.16
N ARG A 28 5.39 54.82 -4.92
CA ARG A 28 5.82 53.87 -3.85
C ARG A 28 5.38 52.45 -4.18
N LEU A 29 4.16 52.22 -4.67
CA LEU A 29 3.72 50.91 -5.09
C LEU A 29 4.54 50.37 -6.25
N ASN A 30 4.82 51.21 -7.26
CA ASN A 30 5.67 50.82 -8.38
C ASN A 30 7.12 50.53 -7.97
N ALA A 31 7.70 51.30 -7.05
CA ALA A 31 9.03 51.03 -6.52
C ALA A 31 9.09 49.70 -5.74
N VAL A 32 8.10 49.42 -4.90
CA VAL A 32 7.96 48.14 -4.18
C VAL A 32 7.73 46.99 -5.15
N ALA A 33 6.83 47.14 -6.12
CA ALA A 33 6.55 46.14 -7.15
C ALA A 33 7.80 45.86 -8.01
N LYS A 34 8.55 46.86 -8.39
CA LYS A 34 9.80 46.70 -9.14
C LYS A 34 10.90 45.99 -8.36
N LYS A 35 10.99 46.27 -7.04
CA LYS A 35 12.00 45.69 -6.16
C LYS A 35 11.67 44.26 -5.74
N TYR A 36 10.41 43.98 -5.40
CA TYR A 36 9.97 42.68 -4.85
C TYR A 36 9.16 41.85 -5.84
N GLY A 37 8.69 42.43 -6.95
CA GLY A 37 7.91 41.75 -7.98
C GLY A 37 8.59 40.48 -8.50
N PRO A 38 9.89 40.51 -8.86
CA PRO A 38 10.61 39.31 -9.31
C PRO A 38 10.69 38.23 -8.23
N PHE A 39 10.84 38.61 -6.95
CA PHE A 39 10.87 37.67 -5.84
C PHE A 39 9.51 37.03 -5.62
N PHE A 40 8.44 37.80 -5.53
CA PHE A 40 7.07 37.25 -5.40
C PHE A 40 6.66 36.46 -6.63
N GLY A 41 7.02 36.91 -7.83
CA GLY A 41 6.81 36.15 -9.07
C GLY A 41 7.52 34.81 -9.05
N GLY A 42 8.76 34.77 -8.57
CA GLY A 42 9.52 33.53 -8.39
C GLY A 42 8.90 32.58 -7.38
N VAL A 43 8.44 33.09 -6.23
CA VAL A 43 7.74 32.28 -5.21
C VAL A 43 6.43 31.70 -5.74
N ILE A 44 5.63 32.52 -6.44
CA ILE A 44 4.36 32.06 -7.05
C ILE A 44 4.64 30.99 -8.12
N ALA A 45 5.63 31.20 -8.97
CA ALA A 45 6.02 30.22 -9.98
C ALA A 45 6.48 28.90 -9.37
N LEU A 46 7.20 28.96 -8.23
CA LEU A 46 7.67 27.80 -7.50
C LEU A 46 6.49 27.02 -6.86
N ILE A 47 5.51 27.74 -6.30
CA ILE A 47 4.29 27.12 -5.76
C ILE A 47 3.49 26.44 -6.88
N ILE A 48 3.25 27.10 -7.99
CA ILE A 48 2.53 26.55 -9.12
C ILE A 48 3.28 25.34 -9.69
N GLY A 49 4.59 25.44 -9.86
CA GLY A 49 5.43 24.35 -10.33
C GLY A 49 5.41 23.13 -9.39
N SER A 50 5.45 23.36 -8.08
CA SER A 50 5.37 22.24 -7.11
C SER A 50 4.01 21.56 -7.11
N VAL A 51 2.91 22.33 -7.18
CA VAL A 51 1.56 21.77 -7.29
C VAL A 51 1.39 20.99 -8.59
N ALA A 52 1.85 21.54 -9.72
CA ALA A 52 1.81 20.84 -11.00
C ALA A 52 2.63 19.54 -10.98
N ALA A 53 3.82 19.55 -10.37
CA ALA A 53 4.66 18.35 -10.24
C ALA A 53 4.00 17.28 -9.37
N VAL A 54 3.41 17.66 -8.23
CA VAL A 54 2.69 16.72 -7.36
C VAL A 54 1.47 16.13 -8.09
N THR A 55 0.66 16.97 -8.73
CA THR A 55 -0.53 16.51 -9.47
C THR A 55 -0.15 15.58 -10.63
N PHE A 56 0.90 15.91 -11.38
CA PHE A 56 1.41 15.05 -12.45
C PHE A 56 1.90 13.70 -11.91
N TRP A 57 2.60 13.72 -10.78
CA TRP A 57 3.08 12.50 -10.12
C TRP A 57 1.92 11.62 -9.62
N GLU A 58 0.89 12.22 -9.02
CA GLU A 58 -0.30 11.50 -8.55
C GLU A 58 -1.07 10.89 -9.72
N GLN A 59 -1.33 11.64 -10.79
CA GLN A 59 -2.00 11.14 -12.00
C GLN A 59 -1.21 9.98 -12.64
N HIS A 60 0.12 10.08 -12.68
CA HIS A 60 0.95 9.01 -13.21
C HIS A 60 0.90 7.74 -12.34
N LYS A 61 0.86 7.89 -11.01
CA LYS A 61 0.65 6.77 -10.09
C LYS A 61 -0.73 6.13 -10.24
N GLU A 62 -1.78 6.95 -10.37
CA GLU A 62 -3.14 6.46 -10.57
C GLU A 62 -3.29 5.70 -11.89
N ALA A 63 -2.74 6.23 -12.98
CA ALA A 63 -2.76 5.56 -14.28
C ALA A 63 -2.04 4.20 -14.20
N LYS A 64 -0.84 4.14 -13.64
CA LYS A 64 -0.13 2.87 -13.43
C LYS A 64 -0.91 1.88 -12.56
N SER A 65 -1.59 2.36 -11.53
CA SER A 65 -2.41 1.52 -10.67
C SER A 65 -3.64 0.98 -11.40
N ALA A 66 -4.28 1.78 -12.25
CA ALA A 66 -5.42 1.37 -13.06
C ALA A 66 -5.02 0.33 -14.10
N ASP A 67 -3.90 0.54 -14.79
CA ASP A 67 -3.35 -0.41 -15.77
C ASP A 67 -2.97 -1.74 -15.10
N ALA A 68 -2.27 -1.68 -13.96
CA ALA A 68 -1.92 -2.87 -13.19
C ALA A 68 -3.17 -3.62 -12.69
N GLY A 69 -4.22 -2.89 -12.26
CA GLY A 69 -5.50 -3.45 -11.87
C GLY A 69 -6.18 -4.20 -13.02
N THR A 70 -6.20 -3.60 -14.21
CA THR A 70 -6.79 -4.20 -15.41
C THR A 70 -6.02 -5.47 -15.82
N SER A 71 -4.70 -5.40 -15.84
CA SER A 71 -3.85 -6.55 -16.16
C SER A 71 -3.98 -7.67 -15.11
N PHE A 72 -4.06 -7.31 -13.83
CA PHE A 72 -4.28 -8.27 -12.75
C PHE A 72 -5.62 -9.00 -12.90
N LEU A 73 -6.71 -8.26 -13.17
CA LEU A 73 -8.04 -8.85 -13.38
C LEU A 73 -8.09 -9.74 -14.63
N SER A 74 -7.35 -9.38 -15.68
CA SER A 74 -7.19 -10.23 -16.86
C SER A 74 -6.49 -11.54 -16.49
N ALA A 75 -5.38 -11.48 -15.76
CA ALA A 75 -4.67 -12.66 -15.30
C ALA A 75 -5.53 -13.57 -14.39
N VAL A 76 -6.34 -12.96 -13.50
CA VAL A 76 -7.30 -13.72 -12.66
C VAL A 76 -8.35 -14.44 -13.53
N ARG A 77 -8.85 -13.79 -14.57
CA ARG A 77 -9.82 -14.40 -15.49
C ARG A 77 -9.22 -15.58 -16.24
N ASP A 78 -8.01 -15.41 -16.77
CA ASP A 78 -7.29 -16.46 -17.50
C ASP A 78 -7.05 -17.67 -16.58
N GLU A 79 -6.62 -17.45 -15.34
CA GLU A 79 -6.41 -18.46 -14.31
C GLU A 79 -7.72 -19.21 -13.97
N THR A 80 -8.86 -18.48 -13.93
CA THR A 80 -10.17 -19.08 -13.63
C THR A 80 -10.63 -20.02 -14.75
N VAL A 81 -10.31 -19.69 -16.01
CA VAL A 81 -10.67 -20.52 -17.17
C VAL A 81 -9.73 -21.72 -17.30
N ASN A 82 -8.43 -21.51 -17.08
CA ASN A 82 -7.41 -22.55 -17.19
C ASN A 82 -6.46 -22.47 -15.98
N PRO A 83 -6.72 -23.24 -14.90
CA PRO A 83 -5.84 -23.23 -13.71
C PRO A 83 -4.38 -23.54 -14.06
N GLY A 84 -3.47 -22.72 -13.58
CA GLY A 84 -2.05 -22.76 -13.86
C GLY A 84 -1.58 -21.94 -15.07
N SER A 85 -2.51 -21.36 -15.86
CA SER A 85 -2.15 -20.56 -17.04
C SER A 85 -1.80 -19.10 -16.72
N GLY A 86 -2.23 -18.59 -15.57
CA GLY A 86 -2.05 -17.19 -15.17
C GLY A 86 -0.65 -16.85 -14.68
N ALA A 87 0.22 -17.82 -14.43
CA ALA A 87 1.52 -17.59 -13.78
C ALA A 87 2.38 -16.53 -14.48
N SER A 88 2.47 -16.55 -15.81
CA SER A 88 3.24 -15.59 -16.60
C SER A 88 2.62 -14.19 -16.58
N SER A 89 1.29 -14.11 -16.67
CA SER A 89 0.56 -12.85 -16.62
C SER A 89 0.68 -12.19 -15.24
N PHE A 90 0.60 -12.97 -14.16
CA PHE A 90 0.85 -12.48 -12.81
C PHE A 90 2.29 -12.04 -12.61
N ALA A 91 3.28 -12.74 -13.20
CA ALA A 91 4.68 -12.33 -13.17
C ALA A 91 4.87 -10.95 -13.81
N GLN A 92 4.27 -10.71 -14.97
CA GLN A 92 4.33 -9.42 -15.65
C GLN A 92 3.71 -8.30 -14.80
N VAL A 93 2.52 -8.53 -14.23
CA VAL A 93 1.89 -7.54 -13.32
C VAL A 93 2.77 -7.26 -12.10
N ALA A 94 3.48 -8.27 -11.60
CA ALA A 94 4.38 -8.12 -10.46
C ALA A 94 5.60 -7.25 -10.77
N GLU A 95 6.09 -7.25 -12.00
CA GLU A 95 7.26 -6.49 -12.45
C GLU A 95 6.91 -5.06 -12.85
N GLU A 96 5.78 -4.87 -13.52
CA GLU A 96 5.38 -3.58 -14.09
C GLU A 96 4.49 -2.75 -13.16
N GLY A 97 3.78 -3.42 -12.25
CA GLY A 97 2.81 -2.80 -11.36
C GLY A 97 3.41 -2.09 -10.15
N PRO A 98 2.65 -1.19 -9.50
CA PRO A 98 3.02 -0.63 -8.20
C PRO A 98 3.22 -1.73 -7.14
N ALA A 99 4.02 -1.44 -6.11
CA ALA A 99 4.42 -2.40 -5.07
C ALA A 99 3.24 -3.20 -4.44
N GLY A 100 2.08 -2.54 -4.22
CA GLY A 100 0.89 -3.21 -3.70
C GLY A 100 0.33 -4.27 -4.65
N TYR A 101 0.29 -3.99 -5.96
CA TYR A 101 -0.07 -4.98 -6.98
C TYR A 101 1.04 -6.00 -7.17
N GLY A 102 2.31 -5.57 -7.10
CA GLY A 102 3.47 -6.44 -7.25
C GLY A 102 3.45 -7.61 -6.27
N VAL A 103 3.26 -7.35 -4.98
CA VAL A 103 3.22 -8.41 -3.97
C VAL A 103 2.02 -9.33 -4.13
N LEU A 104 0.83 -8.78 -4.44
CA LEU A 104 -0.38 -9.60 -4.67
C LEU A 104 -0.23 -10.46 -5.93
N ALA A 105 0.33 -9.91 -6.99
CA ALA A 105 0.58 -10.64 -8.24
C ALA A 105 1.59 -11.77 -8.03
N ARG A 106 2.66 -11.56 -7.24
CA ARG A 106 3.60 -12.65 -6.87
C ARG A 106 2.92 -13.76 -6.07
N ILE A 107 2.03 -13.41 -5.13
CA ILE A 107 1.25 -14.42 -4.37
C ILE A 107 0.34 -15.21 -5.33
N LYS A 108 -0.35 -14.54 -6.26
CA LYS A 108 -1.20 -15.20 -7.27
C LYS A 108 -0.39 -16.01 -8.28
N GLN A 109 0.79 -15.55 -8.67
CA GLN A 109 1.74 -16.32 -9.47
C GLN A 109 2.10 -17.64 -8.78
N ALA A 110 2.43 -17.56 -7.49
CA ALA A 110 2.77 -18.74 -6.70
C ALA A 110 1.59 -19.72 -6.60
N GLU A 111 0.35 -19.22 -6.42
CA GLU A 111 -0.86 -20.04 -6.41
C GLU A 111 -1.02 -20.79 -7.75
N SER A 112 -0.88 -20.08 -8.87
CA SER A 112 -0.97 -20.65 -10.21
C SER A 112 0.11 -21.70 -10.47
N LEU A 113 1.37 -21.41 -10.10
CA LEU A 113 2.48 -22.36 -10.21
C LEU A 113 2.27 -23.60 -9.35
N ALA A 114 1.79 -23.44 -8.12
CA ALA A 114 1.47 -24.55 -7.23
C ALA A 114 0.34 -25.43 -7.79
N ALA A 115 -0.68 -24.81 -8.37
CA ALA A 115 -1.80 -25.51 -9.02
C ALA A 115 -1.35 -26.34 -10.24
N SER A 116 -0.35 -25.86 -10.98
CA SER A 116 0.27 -26.61 -12.08
C SER A 116 1.33 -27.65 -11.63
N GLY A 117 1.59 -27.76 -10.33
CA GLY A 117 2.57 -28.68 -9.76
C GLY A 117 4.01 -28.12 -9.65
N ASP A 118 4.27 -26.90 -10.11
CA ASP A 118 5.58 -26.25 -9.97
C ASP A 118 5.71 -25.60 -8.59
N ARG A 119 5.96 -26.44 -7.57
CA ARG A 119 6.15 -25.98 -6.19
C ARG A 119 7.41 -25.14 -6.04
N ALA A 120 8.48 -25.48 -6.73
CA ALA A 120 9.74 -24.75 -6.65
C ALA A 120 9.59 -23.33 -7.20
N GLY A 121 8.95 -23.18 -8.36
CA GLY A 121 8.60 -21.87 -8.92
C GLY A 121 7.66 -21.08 -8.00
N ALA A 122 6.69 -21.74 -7.37
CA ALA A 122 5.79 -21.10 -6.41
C ALA A 122 6.54 -20.53 -5.19
N ILE A 123 7.47 -21.30 -4.61
CA ILE A 123 8.32 -20.85 -3.50
C ILE A 123 9.17 -19.66 -3.95
N GLN A 124 9.78 -19.71 -5.14
CA GLN A 124 10.57 -18.61 -5.67
C GLN A 124 9.74 -17.32 -5.83
N ALA A 125 8.51 -17.42 -6.36
CA ALA A 125 7.61 -16.28 -6.51
C ALA A 125 7.26 -15.65 -5.16
N LEU A 126 6.99 -16.48 -4.12
CA LEU A 126 6.73 -16.02 -2.77
C LEU A 126 7.97 -15.38 -2.11
N ASP A 127 9.15 -15.91 -2.37
CA ASP A 127 10.39 -15.35 -1.86
C ASP A 127 10.70 -13.98 -2.48
N LEU A 128 10.38 -13.80 -3.76
CA LEU A 128 10.41 -12.49 -4.40
C LEU A 128 9.36 -11.53 -3.79
N ALA A 129 8.16 -12.01 -3.46
CA ALA A 129 7.11 -11.22 -2.83
C ALA A 129 7.54 -10.64 -1.47
N LYS A 130 8.36 -11.35 -0.71
CA LYS A 130 8.89 -10.90 0.59
C LYS A 130 9.82 -9.69 0.49
N SER A 131 10.48 -9.50 -0.63
CA SER A 131 11.43 -8.40 -0.87
C SER A 131 10.79 -7.15 -1.48
N VAL A 132 9.49 -7.18 -1.79
CA VAL A 132 8.77 -6.02 -2.33
C VAL A 132 8.55 -4.99 -1.22
N ASP A 133 8.80 -3.71 -1.51
CA ASP A 133 8.46 -2.60 -0.60
C ASP A 133 6.94 -2.40 -0.57
N ALA A 134 6.26 -3.21 0.23
CA ALA A 134 4.81 -3.25 0.38
C ALA A 134 4.43 -3.36 1.86
N PRO A 135 3.17 -3.05 2.24
CA PRO A 135 2.73 -3.20 3.62
C PRO A 135 3.02 -4.60 4.17
N GLU A 136 3.59 -4.65 5.38
CA GLU A 136 4.07 -5.85 6.05
C GLU A 136 3.08 -7.02 6.03
N ARG A 137 1.77 -6.73 6.15
CA ARG A 137 0.72 -7.77 6.10
C ARG A 137 0.77 -8.63 4.82
N TYR A 138 1.22 -8.11 3.69
CA TYR A 138 1.32 -8.87 2.43
C TYR A 138 2.63 -9.64 2.33
N THR A 139 3.74 -9.03 2.71
CA THR A 139 5.05 -9.69 2.70
C THR A 139 5.12 -10.79 3.75
N ALA A 140 4.47 -10.58 4.89
CA ALA A 140 4.29 -11.58 5.93
C ALA A 140 3.41 -12.77 5.46
N LEU A 141 2.33 -12.49 4.70
CA LEU A 141 1.52 -13.55 4.08
C LEU A 141 2.37 -14.39 3.12
N ALA A 142 3.14 -13.74 2.26
CA ALA A 142 4.04 -14.45 1.35
C ALA A 142 5.04 -15.33 2.11
N SER A 143 5.54 -14.87 3.26
CA SER A 143 6.46 -15.65 4.11
C SER A 143 5.80 -16.92 4.65
N ILE A 144 4.57 -16.82 5.17
CA ILE A 144 3.83 -17.98 5.68
C ILE A 144 3.50 -18.97 4.57
N LEU A 145 3.06 -18.48 3.41
CA LEU A 145 2.76 -19.34 2.26
C LEU A 145 4.02 -20.05 1.75
N SER A 146 5.17 -19.34 1.68
CA SER A 146 6.45 -19.94 1.30
C SER A 146 6.84 -21.07 2.29
N LEU A 147 6.80 -20.81 3.61
CA LEU A 147 7.09 -21.80 4.62
C LEU A 147 6.11 -22.98 4.59
N SER A 148 4.84 -22.73 4.30
CA SER A 148 3.84 -23.78 4.13
C SER A 148 4.17 -24.70 2.95
N LEU A 149 4.54 -24.16 1.79
CA LEU A 149 4.94 -24.95 0.62
C LEU A 149 6.24 -25.72 0.90
N ARG A 150 7.22 -25.10 1.52
CA ARG A 150 8.50 -25.74 1.90
C ARG A 150 8.31 -26.89 2.87
N SER A 151 7.26 -26.83 3.72
CA SER A 151 6.98 -27.89 4.69
C SER A 151 6.67 -29.26 4.08
N TYR A 152 6.42 -29.35 2.78
CA TYR A 152 6.22 -30.64 2.08
C TYR A 152 7.53 -31.39 1.83
N ASP A 153 8.60 -30.66 1.55
CA ASP A 153 9.86 -31.25 1.07
C ASP A 153 11.04 -31.02 2.04
N GLU A 154 10.97 -29.98 2.88
CA GLU A 154 12.04 -29.63 3.80
C GLU A 154 11.82 -30.21 5.20
N LYS A 155 12.88 -30.32 5.97
CA LYS A 155 12.84 -30.89 7.32
C LYS A 155 12.11 -29.95 8.28
N PRO A 156 11.15 -30.49 9.06
CA PRO A 156 10.41 -29.67 10.02
C PRO A 156 11.30 -28.97 11.05
N GLU A 157 12.44 -29.59 11.43
CA GLU A 157 13.42 -29.03 12.37
C GLU A 157 14.04 -27.72 11.87
N GLU A 158 14.21 -27.59 10.55
CA GLU A 158 14.79 -26.42 9.92
C GLU A 158 13.75 -25.29 9.74
N LEU A 159 12.48 -25.66 9.53
CA LEU A 159 11.39 -24.72 9.29
C LEU A 159 10.77 -24.18 10.59
N LEU A 160 10.67 -25.01 11.64
CA LEU A 160 9.98 -24.62 12.87
C LEU A 160 10.53 -23.33 13.50
N PRO A 161 11.85 -23.11 13.62
CA PRO A 161 12.39 -21.87 14.14
C PRO A 161 12.00 -20.64 13.28
N LEU A 162 11.88 -20.81 11.96
CA LEU A 162 11.48 -19.73 11.06
C LEU A 162 9.99 -19.39 11.25
N VAL A 163 9.14 -20.38 11.37
CA VAL A 163 7.71 -20.21 11.63
C VAL A 163 7.49 -19.56 13.01
N ASP A 164 8.28 -19.93 14.00
CA ASP A 164 8.17 -19.40 15.36
C ASP A 164 8.39 -17.88 15.42
N THR A 165 9.21 -17.31 14.54
CA THR A 165 9.39 -15.86 14.47
C THR A 165 8.09 -15.13 14.08
N LEU A 166 7.14 -15.80 13.43
CA LEU A 166 5.87 -15.27 12.97
C LEU A 166 4.71 -15.53 13.97
N THR A 167 4.98 -16.19 15.09
CA THR A 167 3.95 -16.50 16.11
C THR A 167 3.79 -15.43 17.18
N VAL A 168 4.56 -14.33 17.10
CA VAL A 168 4.51 -13.22 18.07
C VAL A 168 3.15 -12.50 18.06
N SER A 169 2.78 -11.87 19.19
CA SER A 169 1.42 -11.37 19.45
C SER A 169 0.91 -10.36 18.45
N ASP A 170 1.78 -9.52 17.92
CA ASP A 170 1.41 -8.40 17.02
C ASP A 170 1.51 -8.78 15.53
N HIS A 171 1.94 -10.00 15.22
CA HIS A 171 2.09 -10.41 13.82
C HIS A 171 0.71 -10.62 13.17
N PRO A 172 0.42 -9.99 11.99
CA PRO A 172 -0.90 -10.00 11.37
C PRO A 172 -1.42 -11.40 11.01
N TRP A 173 -0.50 -12.36 10.80
CA TRP A 173 -0.82 -13.74 10.44
C TRP A 173 -0.44 -14.75 11.54
N ARG A 174 -0.35 -14.29 12.79
CA ARG A 174 0.07 -15.09 13.94
C ARG A 174 -0.65 -16.44 14.03
N LEU A 175 -1.96 -16.46 13.89
CA LEU A 175 -2.74 -17.68 14.04
C LEU A 175 -2.44 -18.70 12.93
N PHE A 176 -2.17 -18.25 11.70
CA PHE A 176 -1.72 -19.13 10.61
C PHE A 176 -0.32 -19.67 10.87
N ALA A 177 0.58 -18.85 11.42
CA ALA A 177 1.90 -19.32 11.84
C ALA A 177 1.82 -20.36 12.94
N ILE A 178 0.95 -20.17 13.96
CA ILE A 178 0.71 -21.13 15.02
C ILE A 178 0.15 -22.46 14.47
N GLU A 179 -0.79 -22.41 13.51
CA GLU A 179 -1.34 -23.60 12.85
C GLU A 179 -0.24 -24.36 12.08
N LEU A 180 0.60 -23.65 11.31
CA LEU A 180 1.73 -24.25 10.60
C LEU A 180 2.76 -24.84 11.55
N ALA A 181 3.10 -24.15 12.64
CA ALA A 181 4.01 -24.66 13.67
C ALA A 181 3.46 -25.92 14.33
N ALA A 182 2.16 -25.97 14.65
CA ALA A 182 1.54 -27.17 15.19
C ALA A 182 1.65 -28.36 14.19
N ALA A 183 1.44 -28.11 12.90
CA ALA A 183 1.59 -29.14 11.88
C ALA A 183 3.04 -29.66 11.77
N LEU A 184 4.03 -28.77 11.88
CA LEU A 184 5.45 -29.15 11.91
C LEU A 184 5.79 -29.96 13.15
N GLU A 185 5.29 -29.58 14.33
CA GLU A 185 5.47 -30.31 15.57
C GLU A 185 4.86 -31.73 15.52
N LEU A 186 3.69 -31.88 14.87
CA LEU A 186 3.10 -33.20 14.63
C LEU A 186 4.00 -34.07 13.75
N LYS A 187 4.59 -33.52 12.71
CA LYS A 187 5.56 -34.23 11.87
C LYS A 187 6.80 -34.68 12.66
N LEU A 188 7.18 -33.92 13.69
CA LEU A 188 8.29 -34.25 14.60
C LEU A 188 7.89 -35.23 15.74
N GLY A 189 6.62 -35.63 15.81
CA GLY A 189 6.11 -36.42 16.92
C GLY A 189 5.97 -35.65 18.23
N ARG A 190 6.07 -34.33 18.23
CA ARG A 190 5.96 -33.46 19.42
C ARG A 190 4.48 -33.18 19.75
N ILE A 191 3.74 -34.24 20.07
CA ILE A 191 2.27 -34.20 20.23
C ILE A 191 1.84 -33.15 21.26
N ASN A 192 2.53 -33.07 22.40
CA ASN A 192 2.16 -32.15 23.47
C ASN A 192 2.36 -30.68 23.10
N ASP A 193 3.37 -30.37 22.30
CA ASP A 193 3.63 -29.00 21.87
C ASP A 193 2.63 -28.59 20.79
N ALA A 194 2.36 -29.46 19.82
CA ALA A 194 1.29 -29.25 18.83
C ALA A 194 -0.08 -29.03 19.51
N ARG A 195 -0.40 -29.82 20.54
CA ARG A 195 -1.64 -29.67 21.32
C ARG A 195 -1.74 -28.28 21.97
N LYS A 196 -0.64 -27.79 22.58
CA LYS A 196 -0.62 -26.43 23.15
C LYS A 196 -0.95 -25.36 22.10
N ARG A 197 -0.32 -25.45 20.92
CA ARG A 197 -0.57 -24.50 19.82
C ARG A 197 -2.00 -24.57 19.31
N LEU A 198 -2.53 -25.76 19.09
CA LEU A 198 -3.91 -25.94 18.63
C LEU A 198 -4.93 -25.41 19.66
N ASN A 199 -4.67 -25.58 20.97
CA ASN A 199 -5.49 -24.99 22.01
C ASN A 199 -5.48 -23.45 21.99
N ILE A 200 -4.35 -22.80 21.64
CA ILE A 200 -4.31 -21.34 21.46
C ILE A 200 -5.29 -20.93 20.37
N ILE A 201 -5.31 -21.64 19.23
CA ILE A 201 -6.21 -21.31 18.11
C ILE A 201 -7.68 -21.55 18.49
N SER A 202 -7.99 -22.70 19.08
CA SER A 202 -9.38 -23.08 19.41
C SER A 202 -10.01 -22.16 20.45
N SER A 203 -9.20 -21.60 21.37
CA SER A 203 -9.66 -20.69 22.43
C SER A 203 -9.61 -19.20 22.03
N ASP A 204 -8.97 -18.84 20.91
CA ASP A 204 -8.82 -17.44 20.50
C ASP A 204 -10.12 -16.93 19.85
N ALA A 205 -10.79 -15.99 20.52
CA ALA A 205 -12.02 -15.39 20.01
C ALA A 205 -11.84 -14.61 18.70
N SER A 206 -10.63 -14.15 18.40
CA SER A 206 -10.29 -13.45 17.15
C SER A 206 -10.05 -14.40 15.97
N ALA A 207 -9.85 -15.70 16.24
CA ALA A 207 -9.64 -16.69 15.19
C ALA A 207 -10.91 -16.88 14.34
N PRO A 208 -10.76 -16.98 13.00
CA PRO A 208 -11.87 -17.36 12.14
C PRO A 208 -12.53 -18.66 12.58
N VAL A 209 -13.87 -18.75 12.45
CA VAL A 209 -14.63 -19.95 12.85
C VAL A 209 -14.09 -21.21 12.20
N SER A 210 -13.73 -21.15 10.91
CA SER A 210 -13.17 -22.30 10.18
C SER A 210 -11.80 -22.72 10.74
N MET A 211 -10.99 -21.81 11.22
CA MET A 211 -9.68 -22.10 11.79
C MET A 211 -9.84 -22.78 13.18
N ARG A 212 -10.73 -22.27 14.03
CA ARG A 212 -11.06 -22.91 15.30
C ARG A 212 -11.57 -24.33 15.10
N ALA A 213 -12.52 -24.52 14.16
CA ALA A 213 -13.06 -25.85 13.86
C ALA A 213 -11.98 -26.82 13.37
N ARG A 214 -11.02 -26.36 12.53
CA ARG A 214 -9.88 -27.20 12.14
C ARG A 214 -8.98 -27.56 13.32
N ALA A 215 -8.68 -26.57 14.17
CA ALA A 215 -7.87 -26.82 15.37
C ALA A 215 -8.55 -27.84 16.32
N GLU A 216 -9.85 -27.71 16.53
CA GLU A 216 -10.64 -28.68 17.34
C GLU A 216 -10.64 -30.08 16.70
N MET A 217 -10.81 -30.17 15.40
CA MET A 217 -10.75 -31.44 14.66
C MET A 217 -9.37 -32.10 14.81
N MET A 218 -8.29 -31.31 14.67
CA MET A 218 -6.93 -31.82 14.86
C MET A 218 -6.73 -32.29 16.32
N LEU A 219 -7.18 -31.51 17.32
CA LEU A 219 -7.10 -31.85 18.72
C LEU A 219 -7.80 -33.17 19.05
N SER A 220 -9.00 -33.40 18.48
CA SER A 220 -9.77 -34.64 18.69
C SER A 220 -9.11 -35.88 18.09
N GLY A 221 -8.24 -35.71 17.09
CA GLY A 221 -7.49 -36.80 16.46
C GLY A 221 -6.16 -37.12 17.16
N LEU A 222 -5.73 -36.29 18.15
CA LEU A 222 -4.48 -36.54 18.85
C LEU A 222 -4.66 -37.61 19.97
N PRO A 223 -3.69 -38.50 20.15
CA PRO A 223 -3.74 -39.47 21.25
C PRO A 223 -3.84 -38.76 22.60
N GLU A 224 -4.54 -39.36 23.55
CA GLU A 224 -4.59 -38.84 24.92
C GLU A 224 -3.18 -38.84 25.53
N SER A 225 -2.85 -37.78 26.29
CA SER A 225 -1.53 -37.60 26.92
C SER A 225 -1.42 -38.32 28.25
#